data_936f1dbfcc29b9b653bf4e8a84ba270c
#
_entry.id   936f1dbfcc29b9b653bf4e8a84ba270c
#
_cell.length_a   1.000
_cell.length_b   1.000
_cell.length_c   1.000
_cell.angle_alpha   90.00
_cell.angle_beta   90.00
_cell.angle_gamma   90.00
#
_symmetry.space_group_name_H-M   'P 1'
#
loop_
_entity.id
_entity.type
_entity.pdbx_description
1 polymer ?
#
loop_
_entity_poly.entity_id
_entity_poly.type
_entity_poly.pdbx_seq_one_letter_code
_entity_poly.pdbx_strand_id
1 'polypeptide(L)'
;IADGAGFRTILTQAKYAEALRWPEGALVVAVDGLPPEEGLPEAVPVEPDELAYIIYTSGSTGRPKGVAIDHRGAVNTLLDVNGRFGVGAGDRMFGLSALHFDLSVYDIWGALLSGAAVVLPDADRLKDPSHWLELASRHGVTIWNSVPMLVQMLVEYMEFAGKAGDIPLRLVLMSGDWIPLDLPRRIRAVAPEAKLFSLGGATEASIWSILYPIGDVLPEWKSIPFGRPMRNQRFHVLNARLEACPDGVPGDLYIGGVGLAREYWRDAARTAESFIVHPETGERLYRTGDVGRMLRDGNIEFLGRKDFQVKIRGHRIELGEIEAVLLSRPDVREAVVAVAGENAAAKKLIAFIVPEGAVEERAVLGTVRERLPDYMVPSALVTLEALPLSGNGKVDRKRLLQTAGEAAFQESAAA
;
A
#
# COMPACT_ATOMS: atom_id res chain seq x y z
N ILE A 1 15.63 -10.09 -1.37
CA ILE A 1 15.22 -9.30 -2.56
C ILE A 1 16.43 -9.16 -3.49
N ALA A 2 17.53 -8.56 -3.07
CA ALA A 2 18.67 -8.23 -3.93
C ALA A 2 19.21 -9.44 -4.72
N ASP A 3 19.39 -10.60 -4.09
CA ASP A 3 19.84 -11.83 -4.77
C ASP A 3 18.86 -12.32 -5.84
N GLY A 4 17.55 -12.32 -5.53
CA GLY A 4 16.50 -12.77 -6.46
C GLY A 4 16.26 -11.77 -7.60
N ALA A 5 16.52 -10.50 -7.40
CA ALA A 5 16.32 -9.46 -8.40
C ALA A 5 17.45 -9.40 -9.44
N GLY A 6 18.66 -9.85 -9.08
CA GLY A 6 19.84 -9.84 -9.94
C GLY A 6 20.39 -8.45 -10.21
N PHE A 7 20.33 -7.56 -9.23
CA PHE A 7 20.90 -6.23 -9.31
C PHE A 7 22.42 -6.29 -9.39
N ARG A 8 23.00 -5.45 -10.25
CA ARG A 8 24.46 -5.30 -10.38
C ARG A 8 24.98 -4.06 -9.69
N THR A 9 24.15 -3.03 -9.55
CA THR A 9 24.51 -1.77 -8.90
C THR A 9 23.50 -1.49 -7.79
N ILE A 10 24.00 -1.11 -6.63
CA ILE A 10 23.23 -0.81 -5.43
C ILE A 10 23.61 0.58 -4.97
N LEU A 11 22.64 1.48 -4.95
CA LEU A 11 22.80 2.81 -4.36
C LEU A 11 22.36 2.76 -2.90
N THR A 12 23.20 3.21 -1.99
CA THR A 12 22.92 3.19 -0.56
C THR A 12 23.59 4.37 0.15
N GLN A 13 23.47 4.46 1.46
CA GLN A 13 24.18 5.41 2.29
C GLN A 13 25.43 4.74 2.90
N ALA A 14 26.47 5.51 3.18
CA ALA A 14 27.74 5.03 3.73
C ALA A 14 27.53 4.15 4.98
N LYS A 15 26.64 4.57 5.89
CA LYS A 15 26.31 3.80 7.12
C LYS A 15 25.77 2.40 6.86
N TYR A 16 25.17 2.15 5.69
CA TYR A 16 24.63 0.84 5.33
C TYR A 16 25.54 0.04 4.41
N ALA A 17 26.46 0.72 3.69
CA ALA A 17 27.35 0.08 2.75
C ALA A 17 28.21 -1.03 3.42
N GLU A 18 28.65 -0.78 4.66
CA GLU A 18 29.45 -1.73 5.45
C GLU A 18 28.59 -2.59 6.40
N ALA A 19 27.44 -2.07 6.87
CA ALA A 19 26.62 -2.74 7.87
C ALA A 19 25.76 -3.89 7.30
N LEU A 20 25.45 -3.85 6.01
CA LEU A 20 24.59 -4.85 5.35
C LEU A 20 25.40 -5.81 4.47
N ARG A 21 24.88 -7.02 4.30
CA ARG A 21 25.43 -7.98 3.33
C ARG A 21 24.82 -7.73 1.97
N TRP A 22 25.65 -7.59 0.97
CA TRP A 22 25.27 -7.36 -0.42
C TRP A 22 25.52 -8.61 -1.26
N PRO A 23 24.79 -8.79 -2.39
CA PRO A 23 25.04 -9.87 -3.33
C PRO A 23 26.50 -9.86 -3.83
N GLU A 24 27.07 -11.03 -4.02
CA GLU A 24 28.41 -11.19 -4.55
C GLU A 24 28.53 -10.56 -5.95
N GLY A 25 29.56 -9.76 -6.15
CA GLY A 25 29.83 -9.06 -7.43
C GLY A 25 28.95 -7.82 -7.68
N ALA A 26 28.11 -7.40 -6.72
CA ALA A 26 27.38 -6.14 -6.85
C ALA A 26 28.30 -4.93 -6.59
N LEU A 27 28.17 -3.89 -7.42
CA LEU A 27 28.78 -2.59 -7.17
C LEU A 27 27.93 -1.81 -6.17
N VAL A 28 28.47 -1.56 -4.98
CA VAL A 28 27.78 -0.80 -3.92
C VAL A 28 28.32 0.63 -3.93
N VAL A 29 27.43 1.60 -4.13
CA VAL A 29 27.75 3.03 -4.21
C VAL A 29 27.09 3.77 -3.06
N ALA A 30 27.90 4.38 -2.17
CA ALA A 30 27.44 5.25 -1.09
C ALA A 30 27.18 6.67 -1.65
N VAL A 31 25.90 7.01 -1.87
CA VAL A 31 25.54 8.26 -2.56
C VAL A 31 25.77 9.52 -1.73
N ASP A 32 25.78 9.41 -0.41
CA ASP A 32 26.06 10.51 0.53
C ASP A 32 27.54 10.88 0.62
N GLY A 33 28.43 10.07 0.02
CA GLY A 33 29.87 10.34 -0.10
C GLY A 33 30.29 10.83 -1.48
N LEU A 34 29.38 10.93 -2.44
CA LEU A 34 29.71 11.39 -3.77
C LEU A 34 29.92 12.92 -3.81
N PRO A 35 30.92 13.42 -4.52
CA PRO A 35 31.08 14.85 -4.74
C PRO A 35 29.89 15.38 -5.58
N PRO A 36 29.47 16.63 -5.37
CA PRO A 36 28.49 17.24 -6.26
C PRO A 36 29.07 17.33 -7.67
N GLU A 37 28.34 16.83 -8.65
CA GLU A 37 28.71 17.00 -10.06
C GLU A 37 28.30 18.39 -10.56
N GLU A 38 29.18 19.02 -11.36
CA GLU A 38 28.87 20.27 -12.05
C GLU A 38 28.12 19.95 -13.35
N GLY A 39 26.85 20.33 -13.43
CA GLY A 39 26.01 20.17 -14.60
C GLY A 39 25.04 18.96 -14.53
N LEU A 40 24.14 18.90 -15.50
CA LEU A 40 23.26 17.76 -15.67
C LEU A 40 23.89 16.76 -16.67
N PRO A 41 23.83 15.46 -16.38
CA PRO A 41 24.28 14.45 -17.33
C PRO A 41 23.43 14.52 -18.61
N GLU A 42 24.03 14.10 -19.74
CA GLU A 42 23.28 13.96 -20.99
C GLU A 42 22.15 12.95 -20.81
N ALA A 43 20.95 13.34 -21.25
CA ALA A 43 19.79 12.46 -21.12
C ALA A 43 19.96 11.23 -22.03
N VAL A 44 19.85 10.06 -21.45
CA VAL A 44 19.82 8.80 -22.20
C VAL A 44 18.40 8.62 -22.76
N PRO A 45 18.23 8.48 -24.08
CA PRO A 45 16.94 8.17 -24.68
C PRO A 45 16.43 6.82 -24.17
N VAL A 46 15.15 6.77 -23.80
CA VAL A 46 14.45 5.55 -23.39
C VAL A 46 13.14 5.41 -24.16
N GLU A 47 12.81 4.19 -24.54
CA GLU A 47 11.54 3.92 -25.20
C GLU A 47 10.40 3.82 -24.15
N PRO A 48 9.16 4.20 -24.51
CA PRO A 48 8.03 4.19 -23.57
C PRO A 48 7.72 2.83 -22.95
N ASP A 49 8.06 1.75 -23.62
CA ASP A 49 7.86 0.37 -23.17
C ASP A 49 9.09 -0.22 -22.48
N GLU A 50 10.16 0.55 -22.27
CA GLU A 50 11.26 0.13 -21.42
C GLU A 50 10.88 0.17 -19.93
N LEU A 51 11.63 -0.58 -19.12
CA LEU A 51 11.41 -0.69 -17.69
C LEU A 51 11.70 0.65 -17.00
N ALA A 52 10.70 1.19 -16.30
CA ALA A 52 10.85 2.39 -15.48
C ALA A 52 11.31 2.04 -14.06
N TYR A 53 10.62 1.11 -13.42
CA TYR A 53 10.96 0.67 -12.06
C TYR A 53 10.41 -0.71 -11.72
N ILE A 54 10.98 -1.31 -10.67
CA ILE A 54 10.47 -2.52 -10.03
C ILE A 54 10.25 -2.22 -8.56
N ILE A 55 9.01 -2.38 -8.08
CA ILE A 55 8.69 -2.29 -6.65
C ILE A 55 8.30 -3.68 -6.16
N TYR A 56 8.93 -4.10 -5.06
CA TYR A 56 8.64 -5.38 -4.43
C TYR A 56 7.48 -5.24 -3.45
N THR A 57 6.50 -6.12 -3.61
CA THR A 57 5.35 -6.23 -2.71
C THR A 57 5.34 -7.59 -2.03
N SER A 58 4.63 -7.71 -0.90
CA SER A 58 4.41 -9.00 -0.23
C SER A 58 3.78 -10.01 -1.18
N GLY A 59 4.16 -11.27 -1.06
CA GLY A 59 3.68 -12.35 -1.91
C GLY A 59 2.97 -13.44 -1.13
N SER A 60 1.84 -13.96 -1.64
CA SER A 60 1.02 -15.00 -1.01
C SER A 60 1.77 -16.30 -0.72
N THR A 61 2.91 -16.53 -1.38
CA THR A 61 3.78 -17.72 -1.19
C THR A 61 4.91 -17.48 -0.19
N GLY A 62 4.90 -16.39 0.57
CA GLY A 62 5.95 -16.03 1.52
C GLY A 62 7.23 -15.47 0.89
N ARG A 63 7.23 -15.18 -0.42
CA ARG A 63 8.34 -14.51 -1.11
C ARG A 63 7.85 -13.23 -1.75
N PRO A 64 8.53 -12.09 -1.51
CA PRO A 64 8.19 -10.83 -2.17
C PRO A 64 8.22 -10.96 -3.70
N LYS A 65 7.26 -10.33 -4.37
CA LYS A 65 7.15 -10.28 -5.83
C LYS A 65 7.51 -8.88 -6.34
N GLY A 66 8.39 -8.80 -7.34
CA GLY A 66 8.77 -7.55 -7.98
C GLY A 66 7.77 -7.19 -9.08
N VAL A 67 7.11 -6.06 -8.97
CA VAL A 67 6.18 -5.55 -9.99
C VAL A 67 6.96 -4.67 -10.96
N ALA A 68 7.06 -5.08 -12.22
CA ALA A 68 7.82 -4.37 -13.26
C ALA A 68 6.91 -3.42 -14.04
N ILE A 69 7.14 -2.12 -13.89
CA ILE A 69 6.38 -1.06 -14.55
C ILE A 69 7.23 -0.41 -15.63
N ASP A 70 6.63 -0.17 -16.80
CA ASP A 70 7.26 0.56 -17.89
C ASP A 70 7.07 2.09 -17.79
N HIS A 71 7.83 2.83 -18.59
CA HIS A 71 7.72 4.29 -18.63
C HIS A 71 6.34 4.76 -19.10
N ARG A 72 5.69 4.06 -20.02
CA ARG A 72 4.36 4.39 -20.54
C ARG A 72 3.31 4.40 -19.43
N GLY A 73 3.27 3.35 -18.61
CA GLY A 73 2.32 3.21 -17.50
C GLY A 73 2.58 4.25 -16.42
N ALA A 74 3.84 4.38 -15.99
CA ALA A 74 4.24 5.35 -14.98
C ALA A 74 3.88 6.79 -15.40
N VAL A 75 4.35 7.22 -16.58
CA VAL A 75 4.14 8.58 -17.09
C VAL A 75 2.65 8.88 -17.32
N ASN A 76 1.84 7.90 -17.79
CA ASN A 76 0.40 8.08 -17.94
C ASN A 76 -0.26 8.49 -16.62
N THR A 77 0.08 7.83 -15.51
CA THR A 77 -0.47 8.16 -14.20
C THR A 77 -0.01 9.54 -13.72
N LEU A 78 1.29 9.85 -13.84
CA LEU A 78 1.84 11.14 -13.43
C LEU A 78 1.19 12.30 -14.20
N LEU A 79 1.08 12.18 -15.53
CA LEU A 79 0.49 13.21 -16.38
C LEU A 79 -1.01 13.40 -16.15
N ASP A 80 -1.77 12.30 -15.92
CA ASP A 80 -3.20 12.43 -15.64
C ASP A 80 -3.44 13.16 -14.32
N VAL A 81 -2.71 12.80 -13.26
CA VAL A 81 -2.84 13.45 -11.95
C VAL A 81 -2.39 14.92 -12.03
N ASN A 82 -1.23 15.20 -12.61
CA ASN A 82 -0.72 16.57 -12.75
C ASN A 82 -1.66 17.44 -13.59
N GLY A 83 -2.13 16.95 -14.74
CA GLY A 83 -3.04 17.68 -15.61
C GLY A 83 -4.42 17.90 -14.98
N ARG A 84 -4.94 16.90 -14.26
CA ARG A 84 -6.25 16.94 -13.60
C ARG A 84 -6.29 17.93 -12.45
N PHE A 85 -5.20 18.07 -11.72
CA PHE A 85 -5.12 18.92 -10.52
C PHE A 85 -4.31 20.21 -10.74
N GLY A 86 -3.86 20.45 -11.96
CA GLY A 86 -3.08 21.64 -12.31
C GLY A 86 -1.81 21.76 -11.46
N VAL A 87 -1.10 20.63 -11.29
CA VAL A 87 0.17 20.62 -10.54
C VAL A 87 1.25 21.32 -11.36
N GLY A 88 1.99 22.23 -10.75
CA GLY A 88 2.98 23.06 -11.44
C GLY A 88 4.07 23.62 -10.53
N ALA A 89 4.92 24.49 -11.08
CA ALA A 89 6.11 25.04 -10.41
C ALA A 89 5.83 25.80 -9.10
N GLY A 90 4.59 26.26 -8.90
CA GLY A 90 4.18 26.89 -7.62
C GLY A 90 3.89 25.90 -6.49
N ASP A 91 3.79 24.60 -6.80
CA ASP A 91 3.43 23.58 -5.82
C ASP A 91 4.63 23.04 -5.05
N ARG A 92 4.32 22.58 -3.85
CA ARG A 92 5.25 21.85 -2.99
C ARG A 92 4.58 20.61 -2.46
N MET A 93 5.12 19.47 -2.84
CA MET A 93 4.65 18.15 -2.43
C MET A 93 5.37 17.70 -1.16
N PHE A 94 4.62 17.19 -0.19
CA PHE A 94 5.22 16.59 0.99
C PHE A 94 5.53 15.12 0.73
N GLY A 95 6.81 14.76 0.63
CA GLY A 95 7.27 13.41 0.29
C GLY A 95 7.39 12.53 1.54
N LEU A 96 6.30 11.85 1.91
CA LEU A 96 6.24 10.94 3.07
C LEU A 96 6.40 9.48 2.70
N SER A 97 6.16 9.13 1.45
CA SER A 97 6.11 7.73 1.04
C SER A 97 7.52 7.14 0.97
N ALA A 98 7.70 5.98 1.58
CA ALA A 98 8.95 5.25 1.48
C ALA A 98 9.24 4.82 0.03
N LEU A 99 10.50 4.79 -0.40
CA LEU A 99 10.91 4.47 -1.78
C LEU A 99 10.46 3.09 -2.26
N HIS A 100 10.22 2.14 -1.34
CA HIS A 100 9.70 0.82 -1.65
C HIS A 100 8.17 0.76 -1.77
N PHE A 101 7.48 1.89 -1.65
CA PHE A 101 6.04 2.04 -1.83
C PHE A 101 5.77 2.94 -3.04
N ASP A 102 4.87 2.51 -3.94
CA ASP A 102 4.67 3.13 -5.25
C ASP A 102 4.14 4.58 -5.20
N LEU A 103 3.53 5.01 -4.10
CA LEU A 103 3.17 6.42 -3.90
C LEU A 103 4.39 7.35 -4.01
N SER A 104 5.58 6.88 -3.64
CA SER A 104 6.83 7.64 -3.73
C SER A 104 7.17 8.04 -5.17
N VAL A 105 6.75 7.23 -6.14
CA VAL A 105 6.93 7.54 -7.56
C VAL A 105 6.21 8.83 -7.92
N TYR A 106 4.98 9.03 -7.42
CA TYR A 106 4.27 10.28 -7.63
C TYR A 106 4.85 11.43 -6.80
N ASP A 107 5.19 11.20 -5.53
CA ASP A 107 5.78 12.23 -4.67
C ASP A 107 7.03 12.85 -5.30
N ILE A 108 7.87 12.04 -5.94
CA ILE A 108 9.13 12.49 -6.55
C ILE A 108 8.91 12.91 -8.01
N TRP A 109 8.53 11.97 -8.86
CA TRP A 109 8.50 12.20 -10.30
C TRP A 109 7.30 13.01 -10.76
N GLY A 110 6.15 12.90 -10.07
CA GLY A 110 5.00 13.77 -10.32
C GLY A 110 5.32 15.22 -10.04
N ALA A 111 6.00 15.51 -8.92
CA ALA A 111 6.45 16.85 -8.60
C ALA A 111 7.50 17.36 -9.60
N LEU A 112 8.58 16.62 -9.83
CA LEU A 112 9.67 17.06 -10.71
C LEU A 112 9.22 17.27 -12.15
N LEU A 113 8.36 16.39 -12.68
CA LEU A 113 7.82 16.47 -14.04
C LEU A 113 7.01 17.76 -14.27
N SER A 114 6.40 18.31 -13.23
CA SER A 114 5.61 19.56 -13.27
C SER A 114 6.40 20.80 -12.86
N GLY A 115 7.68 20.66 -12.53
CA GLY A 115 8.51 21.74 -12.01
C GLY A 115 8.21 22.12 -10.56
N ALA A 116 7.42 21.32 -9.84
CA ALA A 116 7.14 21.49 -8.42
C ALA A 116 8.33 21.05 -7.55
N ALA A 117 8.33 21.47 -6.29
CA ALA A 117 9.34 21.05 -5.32
C ALA A 117 8.84 19.89 -4.44
N VAL A 118 9.76 19.07 -3.95
CA VAL A 118 9.49 18.05 -2.94
C VAL A 118 10.07 18.51 -1.60
N VAL A 119 9.26 18.47 -0.54
CA VAL A 119 9.65 18.73 0.84
C VAL A 119 9.76 17.38 1.55
N LEU A 120 10.94 17.04 2.05
CA LEU A 120 11.21 15.77 2.71
C LEU A 120 11.35 15.97 4.23
N PRO A 121 10.73 15.14 5.06
CA PRO A 121 10.98 15.14 6.49
C PRO A 121 12.35 14.54 6.83
N ASP A 122 12.87 14.91 7.99
CA ASP A 122 14.11 14.35 8.51
C ASP A 122 13.97 12.84 8.77
N ALA A 123 15.02 12.08 8.48
CA ALA A 123 14.98 10.62 8.50
C ALA A 123 14.68 10.01 9.89
N ASP A 124 15.04 10.71 10.96
CA ASP A 124 14.77 10.32 12.35
C ASP A 124 13.38 10.78 12.85
N ARG A 125 12.69 11.66 12.09
CA ARG A 125 11.39 12.23 12.42
C ARG A 125 10.28 11.90 11.39
N LEU A 126 10.45 10.82 10.64
CA LEU A 126 9.51 10.38 9.59
C LEU A 126 8.08 10.11 10.07
N LYS A 127 7.88 9.86 11.37
CA LYS A 127 6.56 9.57 11.97
C LYS A 127 6.13 10.61 13.01
N ASP A 128 6.68 11.82 12.93
CA ASP A 128 6.42 12.91 13.86
C ASP A 128 5.51 13.99 13.23
N PRO A 129 4.20 14.02 13.56
CA PRO A 129 3.27 15.01 13.00
C PRO A 129 3.62 16.46 13.35
N SER A 130 4.32 16.69 14.47
CA SER A 130 4.78 18.04 14.85
C SER A 130 5.82 18.55 13.87
N HIS A 131 6.73 17.69 13.47
CA HIS A 131 7.75 17.99 12.47
C HIS A 131 7.14 18.17 11.07
N TRP A 132 6.16 17.35 10.72
CA TRP A 132 5.46 17.51 9.44
C TRP A 132 4.77 18.86 9.35
N LEU A 133 4.06 19.28 10.42
CA LEU A 133 3.42 20.58 10.47
C LEU A 133 4.44 21.71 10.37
N GLU A 134 5.55 21.64 11.09
CA GLU A 134 6.63 22.63 11.06
C GLU A 134 7.18 22.80 9.63
N LEU A 135 7.55 21.69 8.98
CA LEU A 135 8.09 21.72 7.62
C LEU A 135 7.05 22.18 6.60
N ALA A 136 5.83 21.66 6.70
CA ALA A 136 4.76 22.00 5.77
C ALA A 136 4.37 23.47 5.85
N SER A 137 4.33 24.07 7.03
CA SER A 137 4.11 25.49 7.23
C SER A 137 5.31 26.33 6.75
N ARG A 138 6.55 25.97 7.16
CA ARG A 138 7.77 26.69 6.79
C ARG A 138 7.98 26.75 5.28
N HIS A 139 7.75 25.64 4.59
CA HIS A 139 7.98 25.52 3.16
C HIS A 139 6.74 25.74 2.31
N GLY A 140 5.58 26.00 2.92
CA GLY A 140 4.33 26.26 2.20
C GLY A 140 3.88 25.06 1.37
N VAL A 141 3.79 23.86 1.98
CA VAL A 141 3.32 22.65 1.30
C VAL A 141 1.90 22.81 0.82
N THR A 142 1.68 22.56 -0.46
CA THR A 142 0.37 22.72 -1.13
C THR A 142 -0.29 21.37 -1.45
N ILE A 143 0.48 20.30 -1.58
CA ILE A 143 0.00 18.98 -1.94
C ILE A 143 0.46 17.95 -0.90
N TRP A 144 -0.52 17.19 -0.39
CA TRP A 144 -0.30 16.06 0.50
C TRP A 144 -0.76 14.78 -0.18
N ASN A 145 0.13 13.80 -0.30
CA ASN A 145 -0.16 12.47 -0.82
C ASN A 145 0.29 11.41 0.18
N SER A 146 -0.65 10.64 0.72
CA SER A 146 -0.30 9.55 1.64
C SER A 146 -1.46 8.59 1.86
N VAL A 147 -1.18 7.55 2.66
CA VAL A 147 -2.23 6.71 3.23
C VAL A 147 -3.06 7.50 4.25
N PRO A 148 -4.36 7.19 4.42
CA PRO A 148 -5.27 7.94 5.29
C PRO A 148 -4.78 8.10 6.73
N MET A 149 -4.09 7.09 7.27
CA MET A 149 -3.54 7.12 8.62
C MET A 149 -2.58 8.29 8.86
N LEU A 150 -1.71 8.60 7.89
CA LEU A 150 -0.75 9.71 8.04
C LEU A 150 -1.45 11.07 7.99
N VAL A 151 -2.46 11.22 7.13
CA VAL A 151 -3.32 12.41 7.11
C VAL A 151 -4.04 12.56 8.45
N GLN A 152 -4.60 11.47 8.97
CA GLN A 152 -5.28 11.47 10.26
C GLN A 152 -4.35 11.92 11.40
N MET A 153 -3.13 11.40 11.46
CA MET A 153 -2.14 11.82 12.46
C MET A 153 -1.82 13.31 12.37
N LEU A 154 -1.65 13.86 11.16
CA LEU A 154 -1.43 15.30 10.99
C LEU A 154 -2.64 16.10 11.48
N VAL A 155 -3.86 15.72 11.07
CA VAL A 155 -5.10 16.41 11.45
C VAL A 155 -5.30 16.38 12.97
N GLU A 156 -5.11 15.21 13.60
CA GLU A 156 -5.20 15.07 15.07
C GLU A 156 -4.22 15.99 15.79
N TYR A 157 -2.99 16.07 15.30
CA TYR A 157 -2.01 16.99 15.86
C TYR A 157 -2.39 18.46 15.66
N MET A 158 -2.87 18.85 14.46
CA MET A 158 -3.32 20.22 14.18
C MET A 158 -4.52 20.63 15.04
N GLU A 159 -5.49 19.73 15.23
CA GLU A 159 -6.65 19.93 16.12
C GLU A 159 -6.18 20.14 17.57
N PHE A 160 -5.30 19.27 18.06
CA PHE A 160 -4.75 19.35 19.43
C PHE A 160 -3.95 20.62 19.66
N ALA A 161 -3.11 21.03 18.69
CA ALA A 161 -2.25 22.21 18.79
C ALA A 161 -2.96 23.52 18.48
N GLY A 162 -4.24 23.52 18.06
CA GLY A 162 -4.99 24.72 17.65
C GLY A 162 -4.41 25.38 16.40
N LYS A 163 -3.91 24.60 15.46
CA LYS A 163 -3.13 25.03 14.28
C LYS A 163 -3.93 24.92 12.97
N ALA A 164 -5.25 25.15 13.01
CA ALA A 164 -6.05 25.18 11.80
C ALA A 164 -5.60 26.33 10.87
N GLY A 165 -5.46 26.02 9.57
CA GLY A 165 -5.05 26.99 8.55
C GLY A 165 -3.53 27.27 8.46
N ASP A 166 -2.70 26.62 9.28
CA ASP A 166 -1.26 26.87 9.29
C ASP A 166 -0.52 26.33 8.05
N ILE A 167 -1.17 25.46 7.25
CA ILE A 167 -0.62 24.89 6.02
C ILE A 167 -1.50 25.27 4.84
N PRO A 168 -0.94 25.80 3.74
CA PRO A 168 -1.70 26.19 2.55
C PRO A 168 -2.03 24.98 1.65
N LEU A 169 -2.54 23.89 2.24
CA LEU A 169 -2.93 22.70 1.48
C LEU A 169 -4.09 23.03 0.53
N ARG A 170 -3.86 22.83 -0.76
CA ARG A 170 -4.89 22.92 -1.80
C ARG A 170 -5.37 21.55 -2.31
N LEU A 171 -4.58 20.50 -2.07
CA LEU A 171 -4.84 19.15 -2.57
C LEU A 171 -4.40 18.09 -1.56
N VAL A 172 -5.30 17.18 -1.21
CA VAL A 172 -5.02 16.01 -0.39
C VAL A 172 -5.44 14.75 -1.15
N LEU A 173 -4.46 13.92 -1.48
CA LEU A 173 -4.61 12.65 -2.16
C LEU A 173 -4.46 11.52 -1.13
N MET A 174 -5.52 10.72 -0.96
CA MET A 174 -5.54 9.61 0.00
C MET A 174 -5.71 8.29 -0.74
N SER A 175 -4.83 7.34 -0.46
CA SER A 175 -4.88 6.03 -1.10
C SER A 175 -4.27 4.93 -0.23
N GLY A 176 -4.33 3.69 -0.70
CA GLY A 176 -3.64 2.57 -0.06
C GLY A 176 -4.40 1.90 1.07
N ASP A 177 -5.39 2.53 1.67
CA ASP A 177 -6.24 1.95 2.72
C ASP A 177 -7.64 2.59 2.72
N TRP A 178 -8.54 2.11 3.60
CA TRP A 178 -9.85 2.69 3.81
C TRP A 178 -9.75 4.08 4.44
N ILE A 179 -10.50 5.02 3.87
CA ILE A 179 -10.59 6.39 4.39
C ILE A 179 -11.71 6.44 5.44
N PRO A 180 -11.42 6.79 6.72
CA PRO A 180 -12.45 7.00 7.74
C PRO A 180 -13.48 8.04 7.27
N LEU A 181 -14.77 7.77 7.49
CA LEU A 181 -15.86 8.61 6.99
C LEU A 181 -15.89 10.01 7.62
N ASP A 182 -15.37 10.18 8.82
CA ASP A 182 -15.24 11.47 9.51
C ASP A 182 -14.02 12.28 9.06
N LEU A 183 -12.99 11.62 8.53
CA LEU A 183 -11.71 12.25 8.18
C LEU A 183 -11.85 13.40 7.16
N PRO A 184 -12.65 13.31 6.09
CA PRO A 184 -12.82 14.41 5.15
C PRO A 184 -13.33 15.69 5.81
N ARG A 185 -14.28 15.58 6.74
CA ARG A 185 -14.81 16.72 7.51
C ARG A 185 -13.72 17.34 8.40
N ARG A 186 -12.93 16.50 9.07
CA ARG A 186 -11.84 16.92 9.94
C ARG A 186 -10.73 17.63 9.16
N ILE A 187 -10.36 17.10 7.98
CA ILE A 187 -9.38 17.75 7.10
C ILE A 187 -9.87 19.16 6.72
N ARG A 188 -11.13 19.31 6.31
CA ARG A 188 -11.68 20.62 5.94
C ARG A 188 -11.73 21.60 7.11
N ALA A 189 -11.85 21.12 8.35
CA ALA A 189 -11.80 21.98 9.53
C ALA A 189 -10.40 22.60 9.75
N VAL A 190 -9.33 21.90 9.38
CA VAL A 190 -7.95 22.38 9.55
C VAL A 190 -7.33 22.93 8.25
N ALA A 191 -7.84 22.52 7.08
CA ALA A 191 -7.40 22.97 5.76
C ALA A 191 -8.61 23.20 4.83
N PRO A 192 -9.35 24.30 5.00
CA PRO A 192 -10.65 24.52 4.35
C PRO A 192 -10.57 24.63 2.82
N GLU A 193 -9.45 25.06 2.28
CA GLU A 193 -9.23 25.21 0.83
C GLU A 193 -8.82 23.90 0.14
N ALA A 194 -8.53 22.83 0.90
CA ALA A 194 -8.05 21.59 0.37
C ALA A 194 -9.14 20.82 -0.39
N LYS A 195 -8.86 20.48 -1.64
CA LYS A 195 -9.64 19.50 -2.40
C LYS A 195 -9.19 18.10 -2.03
N LEU A 196 -10.15 17.24 -1.72
CA LEU A 196 -9.89 15.90 -1.21
C LEU A 196 -10.23 14.84 -2.24
N PHE A 197 -9.34 13.88 -2.45
CA PHE A 197 -9.55 12.79 -3.39
C PHE A 197 -9.19 11.46 -2.76
N SER A 198 -10.04 10.45 -3.02
CA SER A 198 -9.71 9.04 -2.84
C SER A 198 -9.11 8.54 -4.14
N LEU A 199 -7.92 7.93 -4.07
CA LEU A 199 -7.31 7.26 -5.19
C LEU A 199 -7.14 5.77 -4.87
N GLY A 200 -7.38 4.95 -5.85
CA GLY A 200 -7.27 3.51 -5.73
C GLY A 200 -6.51 2.91 -6.89
N GLY A 201 -6.14 1.65 -6.72
CA GLY A 201 -5.38 0.91 -7.71
C GLY A 201 -4.56 -0.19 -7.07
N ALA A 202 -3.66 -0.74 -7.84
CA ALA A 202 -2.70 -1.72 -7.41
C ALA A 202 -1.32 -1.35 -7.94
N THR A 203 -0.26 -1.74 -7.26
CA THR A 203 1.11 -1.56 -7.75
C THR A 203 1.27 -2.16 -9.16
N GLU A 204 0.54 -3.24 -9.44
CA GLU A 204 0.46 -3.89 -10.75
C GLU A 204 -0.26 -3.07 -11.84
N ALA A 205 -0.71 -1.85 -11.51
CA ALA A 205 -1.37 -0.95 -12.45
C ALA A 205 -0.92 0.51 -12.29
N SER A 206 0.38 0.70 -12.02
CA SER A 206 1.08 2.00 -12.00
C SER A 206 0.50 2.99 -11.01
N ILE A 207 0.61 2.68 -9.71
CA ILE A 207 0.22 3.50 -8.56
C ILE A 207 -1.30 3.57 -8.39
N TRP A 208 -1.99 4.28 -9.29
CA TRP A 208 -3.44 4.50 -9.25
C TRP A 208 -4.09 4.25 -10.60
N SER A 209 -5.29 3.73 -10.55
CA SER A 209 -6.08 3.42 -11.74
C SER A 209 -7.51 3.95 -11.66
N ILE A 210 -7.94 4.39 -10.48
CA ILE A 210 -9.29 4.87 -10.19
C ILE A 210 -9.23 6.02 -9.19
N LEU A 211 -10.15 6.97 -9.29
CA LEU A 211 -10.23 8.09 -8.37
C LEU A 211 -11.68 8.50 -8.06
N TYR A 212 -11.90 9.07 -6.88
CA TYR A 212 -13.15 9.66 -6.44
C TYR A 212 -12.92 11.03 -5.79
N PRO A 213 -13.58 12.12 -6.25
CA PRO A 213 -13.56 13.40 -5.57
C PRO A 213 -14.44 13.33 -4.31
N ILE A 214 -13.83 13.54 -3.14
CA ILE A 214 -14.56 13.45 -1.86
C ILE A 214 -15.26 14.77 -1.59
N GLY A 215 -16.56 14.81 -1.82
CA GLY A 215 -17.47 15.85 -1.41
C GLY A 215 -18.01 15.63 0.02
N ASP A 216 -19.28 15.91 0.22
CA ASP A 216 -19.96 15.59 1.47
C ASP A 216 -20.11 14.07 1.60
N VAL A 217 -19.78 13.58 2.78
CA VAL A 217 -19.94 12.16 3.12
C VAL A 217 -21.38 11.94 3.56
N LEU A 218 -22.09 11.06 2.84
CA LEU A 218 -23.49 10.79 3.13
C LEU A 218 -23.62 9.85 4.34
N PRO A 219 -24.62 10.06 5.21
CA PRO A 219 -24.79 9.25 6.43
C PRO A 219 -24.99 7.75 6.17
N GLU A 220 -25.54 7.38 5.02
CA GLU A 220 -25.77 5.99 4.60
C GLU A 220 -24.53 5.29 4.05
N TRP A 221 -23.44 6.00 3.80
CA TRP A 221 -22.22 5.40 3.27
C TRP A 221 -21.55 4.52 4.31
N LYS A 222 -21.12 3.34 3.86
CA LYS A 222 -20.25 2.44 4.64
C LYS A 222 -18.77 2.68 4.36
N SER A 223 -18.48 3.26 3.21
CA SER A 223 -17.13 3.62 2.78
C SER A 223 -17.19 4.75 1.75
N ILE A 224 -16.09 5.47 1.58
CA ILE A 224 -15.90 6.36 0.45
C ILE A 224 -15.91 5.52 -0.83
N PRO A 225 -16.66 5.92 -1.89
CA PRO A 225 -16.64 5.22 -3.17
C PRO A 225 -15.22 5.08 -3.73
N PHE A 226 -14.97 3.98 -4.45
CA PHE A 226 -13.68 3.76 -5.11
C PHE A 226 -13.51 4.74 -6.27
N GLY A 227 -14.62 5.03 -6.99
CA GLY A 227 -14.69 6.09 -7.97
C GLY A 227 -14.78 5.61 -9.41
N ARG A 228 -14.14 6.36 -10.32
CA ARG A 228 -14.12 6.09 -11.76
C ARG A 228 -12.69 5.92 -12.26
N PRO A 229 -12.51 5.14 -13.35
CA PRO A 229 -11.19 4.93 -13.93
C PRO A 229 -10.48 6.24 -14.31
N MET A 230 -9.18 6.26 -14.12
CA MET A 230 -8.30 7.33 -14.57
C MET A 230 -8.08 7.27 -16.09
N ARG A 231 -7.43 8.29 -16.66
CA ARG A 231 -7.17 8.37 -18.11
C ARG A 231 -6.42 7.13 -18.60
N ASN A 232 -6.89 6.55 -19.71
CA ASN A 232 -6.33 5.37 -20.36
C ASN A 232 -6.33 4.11 -19.47
N GLN A 233 -7.05 4.13 -18.35
CA GLN A 233 -7.28 3.00 -17.45
C GLN A 233 -8.74 2.52 -17.61
N ARG A 234 -8.98 1.27 -17.30
CA ARG A 234 -10.31 0.67 -17.30
C ARG A 234 -10.47 -0.20 -16.06
N PHE A 235 -11.68 -0.22 -15.53
CA PHE A 235 -12.08 -1.15 -14.50
C PHE A 235 -13.28 -1.96 -14.98
N HIS A 236 -13.24 -3.25 -14.73
CA HIS A 236 -14.30 -4.18 -15.05
C HIS A 236 -14.77 -4.86 -13.78
N VAL A 237 -16.09 -4.99 -13.63
CA VAL A 237 -16.75 -5.80 -12.59
C VAL A 237 -17.26 -7.04 -13.29
N LEU A 238 -16.58 -8.18 -13.13
CA LEU A 238 -16.84 -9.40 -13.90
C LEU A 238 -17.29 -10.55 -12.99
N ASN A 239 -18.12 -11.43 -13.56
CA ASN A 239 -18.50 -12.69 -12.91
C ASN A 239 -17.43 -13.78 -13.14
N ALA A 240 -17.68 -15.01 -12.65
CA ALA A 240 -16.76 -16.13 -12.79
C ALA A 240 -16.50 -16.58 -14.24
N ARG A 241 -17.38 -16.17 -15.20
CA ARG A 241 -17.22 -16.45 -16.63
C ARG A 241 -16.56 -15.31 -17.38
N LEU A 242 -16.08 -14.28 -16.66
CA LEU A 242 -15.53 -13.04 -17.19
C LEU A 242 -16.55 -12.19 -17.96
N GLU A 243 -17.84 -12.35 -17.71
CA GLU A 243 -18.90 -11.51 -18.25
C GLU A 243 -19.14 -10.31 -17.34
N ALA A 244 -19.54 -9.17 -17.89
CA ALA A 244 -19.81 -7.96 -17.12
C ALA A 244 -21.01 -8.17 -16.17
N CYS A 245 -20.84 -7.81 -14.90
CA CYS A 245 -21.95 -7.82 -13.95
C CYS A 245 -22.87 -6.62 -14.19
N PRO A 246 -24.20 -6.79 -14.05
CA PRO A 246 -25.14 -5.66 -14.05
C PRO A 246 -24.86 -4.68 -12.91
N ASP A 247 -25.32 -3.43 -13.06
CA ASP A 247 -25.21 -2.41 -12.02
C ASP A 247 -25.77 -2.90 -10.69
N GLY A 248 -25.04 -2.63 -9.61
CA GLY A 248 -25.38 -3.05 -8.26
C GLY A 248 -25.04 -4.51 -7.92
N VAL A 249 -24.70 -5.34 -8.90
CA VAL A 249 -24.35 -6.74 -8.68
C VAL A 249 -22.85 -6.86 -8.39
N PRO A 250 -22.45 -7.48 -7.25
CA PRO A 250 -21.06 -7.71 -6.92
C PRO A 250 -20.36 -8.65 -7.93
N GLY A 251 -19.13 -8.33 -8.27
CA GLY A 251 -18.25 -9.14 -9.10
C GLY A 251 -16.79 -8.93 -8.75
N ASP A 252 -15.92 -9.65 -9.44
CA ASP A 252 -14.48 -9.49 -9.32
C ASP A 252 -14.03 -8.23 -10.05
N LEU A 253 -13.14 -7.46 -9.41
CA LEU A 253 -12.56 -6.29 -10.02
C LEU A 253 -11.32 -6.66 -10.86
N TYR A 254 -11.32 -6.20 -12.10
CA TYR A 254 -10.19 -6.30 -13.01
C TYR A 254 -9.79 -4.92 -13.48
N ILE A 255 -8.49 -4.70 -13.65
CA ILE A 255 -7.93 -3.46 -14.20
C ILE A 255 -7.39 -3.75 -15.59
N GLY A 256 -7.73 -2.88 -16.56
CA GLY A 256 -7.18 -2.84 -17.91
C GLY A 256 -6.59 -1.49 -18.24
N GLY A 257 -5.87 -1.41 -19.36
CA GLY A 257 -5.33 -0.14 -19.86
C GLY A 257 -3.82 -0.04 -19.79
N VAL A 258 -3.33 1.16 -20.08
CA VAL A 258 -1.88 1.41 -20.29
C VAL A 258 -1.05 1.34 -19.01
N GLY A 259 -1.67 1.45 -17.82
CA GLY A 259 -0.98 1.39 -16.55
C GLY A 259 -0.61 0.00 -16.07
N LEU A 260 -1.04 -1.06 -16.77
CA LEU A 260 -0.74 -2.43 -16.35
C LEU A 260 0.76 -2.71 -16.36
N ALA A 261 1.27 -3.30 -15.27
CA ALA A 261 2.63 -3.80 -15.18
C ALA A 261 2.94 -4.75 -16.33
N ARG A 262 4.19 -4.76 -16.76
CA ARG A 262 4.66 -5.70 -17.77
C ARG A 262 4.54 -7.14 -17.27
N GLU A 263 5.05 -7.38 -16.08
CA GLU A 263 5.15 -8.71 -15.48
C GLU A 263 5.47 -8.61 -13.98
N TYR A 264 5.37 -9.72 -13.29
CA TYR A 264 6.15 -9.94 -12.08
C TYR A 264 7.57 -10.33 -12.47
N TRP A 265 8.54 -9.56 -12.02
CA TRP A 265 9.93 -9.68 -12.38
C TRP A 265 10.47 -11.10 -12.16
N ARG A 266 10.90 -11.74 -13.24
CA ARG A 266 11.43 -13.12 -13.26
C ARG A 266 10.46 -14.18 -12.69
N ASP A 267 9.14 -13.94 -12.81
CA ASP A 267 8.10 -14.87 -12.35
C ASP A 267 6.99 -14.98 -13.42
N ALA A 268 7.30 -15.71 -14.50
CA ALA A 268 6.38 -15.87 -15.63
C ALA A 268 5.10 -16.64 -15.25
N ALA A 269 5.21 -17.59 -14.31
CA ALA A 269 4.05 -18.38 -13.87
C ALA A 269 3.02 -17.50 -13.15
N ARG A 270 3.46 -16.72 -12.18
CA ARG A 270 2.61 -15.77 -11.46
C ARG A 270 2.09 -14.66 -12.38
N THR A 271 2.92 -14.21 -13.33
CA THR A 271 2.49 -13.24 -14.34
C THR A 271 1.30 -13.77 -15.13
N ALA A 272 1.38 -15.00 -15.65
CA ALA A 272 0.30 -15.62 -16.41
C ALA A 272 -0.97 -15.86 -15.58
N GLU A 273 -0.83 -16.14 -14.28
CA GLU A 273 -1.98 -16.31 -13.37
C GLU A 273 -2.72 -14.99 -13.10
N SER A 274 -1.97 -13.90 -12.94
CA SER A 274 -2.52 -12.61 -12.50
C SER A 274 -2.91 -11.69 -13.64
N PHE A 275 -2.19 -11.74 -14.78
CA PHE A 275 -2.45 -10.94 -15.97
C PHE A 275 -3.04 -11.85 -17.05
N ILE A 276 -4.36 -11.80 -17.18
CA ILE A 276 -5.12 -12.63 -18.11
C ILE A 276 -5.45 -11.85 -19.39
N VAL A 277 -5.79 -12.59 -20.45
CA VAL A 277 -6.40 -12.03 -21.67
C VAL A 277 -7.90 -12.33 -21.62
N HIS A 278 -8.73 -11.29 -21.72
CA HIS A 278 -10.18 -11.45 -21.75
C HIS A 278 -10.59 -12.23 -23.01
N PRO A 279 -11.36 -13.31 -22.88
CA PRO A 279 -11.59 -14.24 -24.00
C PRO A 279 -12.36 -13.63 -25.17
N GLU A 280 -13.24 -12.66 -24.92
CA GLU A 280 -14.06 -12.05 -25.97
C GLU A 280 -13.42 -10.78 -26.56
N THR A 281 -12.82 -9.93 -25.70
CA THR A 281 -12.30 -8.62 -26.14
C THR A 281 -10.83 -8.65 -26.52
N GLY A 282 -10.08 -9.69 -26.12
CA GLY A 282 -8.64 -9.75 -26.28
C GLY A 282 -7.87 -8.76 -25.38
N GLU A 283 -8.55 -8.04 -24.51
CA GLU A 283 -7.93 -7.08 -23.60
C GLU A 283 -7.10 -7.78 -22.54
N ARG A 284 -5.89 -7.26 -22.29
CA ARG A 284 -5.06 -7.70 -21.16
C ARG A 284 -5.60 -7.09 -19.88
N LEU A 285 -5.90 -7.93 -18.87
CA LEU A 285 -6.49 -7.55 -17.61
C LEU A 285 -5.65 -8.03 -16.44
N TYR A 286 -5.51 -7.20 -15.42
CA TYR A 286 -4.97 -7.58 -14.12
C TYR A 286 -6.10 -8.00 -13.18
N ARG A 287 -6.02 -9.22 -12.65
CA ARG A 287 -6.93 -9.75 -11.63
C ARG A 287 -6.53 -9.19 -10.26
N THR A 288 -7.31 -8.25 -9.71
CA THR A 288 -6.95 -7.57 -8.46
C THR A 288 -7.10 -8.43 -7.21
N GLY A 289 -7.99 -9.42 -7.22
CA GLY A 289 -8.44 -10.15 -6.05
C GLY A 289 -9.48 -9.39 -5.22
N ASP A 290 -9.85 -8.20 -5.64
CA ASP A 290 -10.87 -7.37 -5.01
C ASP A 290 -12.27 -7.71 -5.54
N VAL A 291 -13.28 -7.45 -4.71
CA VAL A 291 -14.70 -7.52 -5.05
C VAL A 291 -15.29 -6.13 -5.00
N GLY A 292 -16.11 -5.81 -5.98
CA GLY A 292 -16.81 -4.52 -6.04
C GLY A 292 -18.07 -4.62 -6.87
N ARG A 293 -18.75 -3.50 -6.99
CA ARG A 293 -19.91 -3.36 -7.88
C ARG A 293 -19.94 -2.00 -8.56
N MET A 294 -20.48 -1.99 -9.77
CA MET A 294 -20.75 -0.74 -10.48
C MET A 294 -22.01 -0.12 -9.90
N LEU A 295 -21.95 1.16 -9.57
CA LEU A 295 -23.12 1.94 -9.16
C LEU A 295 -23.76 2.61 -10.37
N ARG A 296 -25.05 2.97 -10.27
CA ARG A 296 -25.81 3.60 -11.37
C ARG A 296 -25.21 4.91 -11.87
N ASP A 297 -24.49 5.62 -11.02
CA ASP A 297 -23.80 6.86 -11.36
C ASP A 297 -22.42 6.64 -12.03
N GLY A 298 -22.04 5.38 -12.29
CA GLY A 298 -20.81 4.99 -12.94
C GLY A 298 -19.59 4.96 -12.00
N ASN A 299 -19.77 5.16 -10.70
CA ASN A 299 -18.73 4.91 -9.72
C ASN A 299 -18.67 3.42 -9.38
N ILE A 300 -17.48 2.97 -8.97
CA ILE A 300 -17.29 1.63 -8.41
C ILE A 300 -17.31 1.73 -6.88
N GLU A 301 -18.03 0.84 -6.24
CA GLU A 301 -17.96 0.61 -4.79
C GLU A 301 -17.08 -0.61 -4.54
N PHE A 302 -16.07 -0.43 -3.70
CA PHE A 302 -15.22 -1.51 -3.22
C PHE A 302 -15.91 -2.24 -2.07
N LEU A 303 -16.02 -3.58 -2.15
CA LEU A 303 -16.72 -4.41 -1.16
C LEU A 303 -15.79 -5.26 -0.31
N GLY A 304 -14.51 -5.31 -0.64
CA GLY A 304 -13.51 -6.11 0.09
C GLY A 304 -12.67 -7.00 -0.81
N ARG A 305 -11.99 -7.97 -0.22
CA ARG A 305 -11.13 -8.93 -0.93
C ARG A 305 -11.65 -10.35 -0.82
N LYS A 306 -11.40 -11.15 -1.87
CA LYS A 306 -11.66 -12.60 -1.86
C LYS A 306 -10.59 -13.41 -1.14
N ASP A 307 -9.37 -12.92 -1.15
CA ASP A 307 -8.20 -13.55 -0.52
C ASP A 307 -7.99 -13.03 0.92
N PHE A 308 -6.98 -13.58 1.57
CA PHE A 308 -6.59 -13.18 2.93
C PHE A 308 -5.60 -12.02 2.97
N GLN A 309 -5.35 -11.36 1.84
CA GLN A 309 -4.54 -10.16 1.80
C GLN A 309 -5.26 -9.02 2.50
N VAL A 310 -4.56 -8.33 3.34
CA VAL A 310 -5.11 -7.23 4.14
C VAL A 310 -4.32 -5.95 3.93
N LYS A 311 -4.98 -4.83 4.15
CA LYS A 311 -4.32 -3.53 4.25
C LYS A 311 -4.38 -3.08 5.69
N ILE A 312 -3.21 -2.79 6.29
CA ILE A 312 -3.08 -2.31 7.65
C ILE A 312 -2.13 -1.12 7.65
N ARG A 313 -2.64 0.04 8.04
CA ARG A 313 -1.89 1.32 8.03
C ARG A 313 -1.22 1.60 6.68
N GLY A 314 -1.90 1.26 5.58
CA GLY A 314 -1.44 1.42 4.21
C GLY A 314 -0.50 0.32 3.70
N HIS A 315 -0.02 -0.58 4.55
CA HIS A 315 0.80 -1.70 4.11
C HIS A 315 -0.05 -2.85 3.57
N ARG A 316 0.29 -3.33 2.37
CA ARG A 316 -0.29 -4.53 1.78
C ARG A 316 0.38 -5.75 2.40
N ILE A 317 -0.35 -6.55 3.15
CA ILE A 317 0.16 -7.68 3.92
C ILE A 317 -0.50 -8.96 3.44
N GLU A 318 0.32 -9.91 3.02
CA GLU A 318 -0.09 -11.29 2.78
C GLU A 318 0.03 -12.06 4.09
N LEU A 319 -1.10 -12.46 4.68
CA LEU A 319 -1.08 -13.21 5.92
C LEU A 319 -0.29 -14.53 5.79
N GLY A 320 -0.36 -15.16 4.61
CA GLY A 320 0.41 -16.36 4.30
C GLY A 320 1.93 -16.20 4.35
N GLU A 321 2.45 -14.98 4.16
CA GLU A 321 3.90 -14.72 4.29
C GLU A 321 4.33 -14.82 5.76
N ILE A 322 3.52 -14.30 6.66
CA ILE A 322 3.77 -14.40 8.11
C ILE A 322 3.59 -15.86 8.55
N GLU A 323 2.53 -16.52 8.08
CA GLU A 323 2.27 -17.95 8.35
C GLU A 323 3.45 -18.83 7.90
N ALA A 324 4.03 -18.58 6.73
CA ALA A 324 5.20 -19.31 6.22
C ALA A 324 6.45 -19.13 7.10
N VAL A 325 6.69 -17.94 7.63
CA VAL A 325 7.79 -17.69 8.57
C VAL A 325 7.56 -18.44 9.87
N LEU A 326 6.35 -18.43 10.43
CA LEU A 326 5.99 -19.17 11.64
C LEU A 326 6.17 -20.67 11.45
N LEU A 327 5.69 -21.23 10.33
CA LEU A 327 5.80 -22.64 9.97
C LEU A 327 7.24 -23.09 9.65
N SER A 328 8.17 -22.17 9.39
CA SER A 328 9.59 -22.52 9.20
C SER A 328 10.29 -22.92 10.49
N ARG A 329 9.66 -22.75 11.65
CA ARG A 329 10.16 -23.17 12.94
C ARG A 329 9.83 -24.64 13.20
N PRO A 330 10.76 -25.42 13.71
CA PRO A 330 10.52 -26.84 13.97
C PRO A 330 9.57 -27.10 15.16
N ASP A 331 9.37 -26.11 16.02
CA ASP A 331 8.50 -26.17 17.19
C ASP A 331 7.08 -25.62 16.92
N VAL A 332 6.74 -25.30 15.66
CA VAL A 332 5.41 -24.85 15.22
C VAL A 332 4.86 -25.83 14.18
N ARG A 333 3.81 -26.56 14.54
CA ARG A 333 3.14 -27.53 13.67
C ARG A 333 2.15 -26.88 12.71
N GLU A 334 1.35 -25.95 13.19
CA GLU A 334 0.37 -25.22 12.40
C GLU A 334 0.41 -23.74 12.78
N ALA A 335 0.18 -22.86 11.81
CA ALA A 335 0.12 -21.43 12.02
C ALA A 335 -0.95 -20.79 11.14
N VAL A 336 -1.72 -19.88 11.70
CA VAL A 336 -2.69 -19.04 10.99
C VAL A 336 -2.61 -17.63 11.54
N VAL A 337 -2.66 -16.64 10.66
CA VAL A 337 -2.71 -15.23 11.04
C VAL A 337 -4.07 -14.65 10.69
N ALA A 338 -4.65 -13.90 11.61
CA ALA A 338 -5.90 -13.20 11.39
C ALA A 338 -5.80 -11.71 11.77
N VAL A 339 -6.72 -10.91 11.25
CA VAL A 339 -6.80 -9.48 11.57
C VAL A 339 -7.96 -9.24 12.51
N ALA A 340 -7.67 -8.71 13.69
CA ALA A 340 -8.65 -8.20 14.64
C ALA A 340 -8.84 -6.68 14.46
N GLY A 341 -10.00 -6.16 14.82
CA GLY A 341 -10.36 -4.74 14.76
C GLY A 341 -11.36 -4.43 13.66
N GLU A 342 -12.39 -3.66 13.99
CA GLU A 342 -13.51 -3.35 13.10
C GLU A 342 -13.22 -2.20 12.13
N ASN A 343 -12.32 -1.30 12.48
CA ASN A 343 -11.97 -0.14 11.66
C ASN A 343 -10.49 -0.14 11.30
N ALA A 344 -10.10 0.65 10.29
CA ALA A 344 -8.74 0.69 9.76
C ALA A 344 -7.68 1.00 10.83
N ALA A 345 -7.97 1.90 11.78
CA ALA A 345 -7.06 2.30 12.85
C ALA A 345 -6.87 1.21 13.93
N ALA A 346 -7.92 0.42 14.18
CA ALA A 346 -7.91 -0.63 15.19
C ALA A 346 -7.38 -1.98 14.68
N LYS A 347 -7.13 -2.13 13.37
CA LYS A 347 -6.63 -3.37 12.80
C LYS A 347 -5.29 -3.79 13.38
N LYS A 348 -5.23 -5.04 13.87
CA LYS A 348 -4.02 -5.68 14.42
C LYS A 348 -3.89 -7.09 13.89
N LEU A 349 -2.66 -7.51 13.64
CA LEU A 349 -2.34 -8.90 13.31
C LEU A 349 -2.30 -9.72 14.60
N ILE A 350 -2.96 -10.87 14.59
CA ILE A 350 -2.88 -11.88 15.65
C ILE A 350 -2.45 -13.19 15.02
N ALA A 351 -1.39 -13.78 15.55
CA ALA A 351 -0.93 -15.12 15.15
C ALA A 351 -1.55 -16.18 16.05
N PHE A 352 -2.00 -17.27 15.48
CA PHE A 352 -2.49 -18.47 16.15
C PHE A 352 -1.57 -19.62 15.74
N ILE A 353 -1.01 -20.32 16.69
CA ILE A 353 -0.14 -21.46 16.44
C ILE A 353 -0.59 -22.70 17.18
N VAL A 354 -0.33 -23.85 16.58
CA VAL A 354 -0.36 -25.15 17.25
C VAL A 354 1.09 -25.62 17.38
N PRO A 355 1.64 -25.64 18.60
CA PRO A 355 3.05 -25.97 18.80
C PRO A 355 3.32 -27.48 18.74
N GLU A 356 4.58 -27.84 18.43
CA GLU A 356 5.13 -29.19 18.57
C GLU A 356 5.94 -29.29 19.88
N GLY A 357 5.29 -29.09 21.02
CA GLY A 357 5.91 -29.04 22.33
C GLY A 357 5.81 -27.66 23.00
N ALA A 358 6.68 -27.37 23.95
CA ALA A 358 6.70 -26.08 24.64
C ALA A 358 7.34 -25.00 23.75
N VAL A 359 6.66 -23.87 23.59
CA VAL A 359 7.16 -22.71 22.85
C VAL A 359 7.17 -21.47 23.73
N GLU A 360 8.16 -20.61 23.54
CA GLU A 360 8.21 -19.29 24.14
C GLU A 360 7.71 -18.25 23.12
N GLU A 361 6.65 -17.54 23.45
CA GLU A 361 6.03 -16.53 22.58
C GLU A 361 7.05 -15.51 22.05
N ARG A 362 7.92 -15.02 22.95
CA ARG A 362 8.94 -14.04 22.58
C ARG A 362 9.92 -14.57 21.52
N ALA A 363 10.27 -15.83 21.58
CA ALA A 363 11.15 -16.48 20.60
C ALA A 363 10.45 -16.66 19.25
N VAL A 364 9.15 -17.02 19.27
CA VAL A 364 8.34 -17.17 18.04
C VAL A 364 8.20 -15.81 17.34
N LEU A 365 7.77 -14.77 18.04
CA LEU A 365 7.66 -13.42 17.47
C LEU A 365 9.02 -12.82 17.10
N GLY A 366 10.10 -13.21 17.81
CA GLY A 366 11.48 -12.87 17.47
C GLY A 366 11.86 -13.34 16.06
N THR A 367 11.54 -14.58 15.71
CA THR A 367 11.79 -15.14 14.37
C THR A 367 11.06 -14.33 13.27
N VAL A 368 9.85 -13.84 13.55
CA VAL A 368 9.12 -12.99 12.59
C VAL A 368 9.82 -11.64 12.45
N ARG A 369 10.26 -11.00 13.54
CA ARG A 369 10.98 -9.71 13.52
C ARG A 369 12.31 -9.76 12.77
N GLU A 370 13.01 -10.88 12.82
CA GLU A 370 14.28 -11.07 12.12
C GLU A 370 14.13 -11.19 10.60
N ARG A 371 12.96 -11.63 10.13
CA ARG A 371 12.73 -12.00 8.72
C ARG A 371 11.78 -11.11 7.97
N LEU A 372 10.86 -10.44 8.68
CA LEU A 372 9.81 -9.61 8.09
C LEU A 372 9.86 -8.19 8.66
N PRO A 373 9.39 -7.20 7.90
CA PRO A 373 9.26 -5.82 8.36
C PRO A 373 8.37 -5.71 9.62
N ASP A 374 8.61 -4.71 10.46
CA ASP A 374 7.88 -4.49 11.71
C ASP A 374 6.35 -4.44 11.56
N TYR A 375 5.85 -3.88 10.44
CA TYR A 375 4.41 -3.80 10.19
C TYR A 375 3.76 -5.17 9.91
N MET A 376 4.54 -6.22 9.68
CA MET A 376 4.09 -7.61 9.51
C MET A 376 4.20 -8.44 10.79
N VAL A 377 4.76 -7.89 11.86
CA VAL A 377 4.90 -8.59 13.13
C VAL A 377 3.56 -8.62 13.85
N PRO A 378 3.01 -9.82 14.20
CA PRO A 378 1.79 -9.91 14.97
C PRO A 378 1.90 -9.19 16.32
N SER A 379 0.83 -8.51 16.73
CA SER A 379 0.75 -7.82 18.01
C SER A 379 0.51 -8.76 19.19
N ALA A 380 0.03 -9.98 18.90
CA ALA A 380 -0.19 -11.04 19.88
C ALA A 380 -0.01 -12.41 19.23
N LEU A 381 0.38 -13.39 20.04
CA LEU A 381 0.47 -14.80 19.69
C LEU A 381 -0.50 -15.59 20.60
N VAL A 382 -1.34 -16.43 20.02
CA VAL A 382 -2.26 -17.31 20.74
C VAL A 382 -1.89 -18.74 20.44
N THR A 383 -1.63 -19.51 21.50
CA THR A 383 -1.31 -20.94 21.39
C THR A 383 -2.59 -21.75 21.53
N LEU A 384 -2.79 -22.71 20.64
CA LEU A 384 -3.96 -23.59 20.60
C LEU A 384 -3.53 -25.06 20.56
N GLU A 385 -4.40 -25.94 21.06
CA GLU A 385 -4.20 -27.40 20.91
C GLU A 385 -4.48 -27.84 19.45
N ALA A 386 -5.45 -27.21 18.79
CA ALA A 386 -5.80 -27.44 17.39
C ALA A 386 -6.45 -26.17 16.78
N LEU A 387 -6.28 -25.98 15.47
CA LEU A 387 -6.99 -24.91 14.76
C LEU A 387 -8.48 -25.28 14.59
N PRO A 388 -9.42 -24.35 14.90
CA PRO A 388 -10.84 -24.59 14.65
C PRO A 388 -11.12 -24.68 13.16
N LEU A 389 -11.88 -25.70 12.77
CA LEU A 389 -12.29 -25.91 11.39
C LEU A 389 -13.79 -25.60 11.21
N SER A 390 -14.11 -25.03 10.05
CA SER A 390 -15.48 -24.88 9.59
C SER A 390 -16.09 -26.25 9.20
N GLY A 391 -17.41 -26.31 9.02
CA GLY A 391 -18.10 -27.52 8.58
C GLY A 391 -17.56 -28.14 7.28
N ASN A 392 -16.82 -27.38 6.48
CA ASN A 392 -16.18 -27.81 5.23
C ASN A 392 -14.68 -28.16 5.39
N GLY A 393 -14.18 -28.28 6.61
CA GLY A 393 -12.79 -28.65 6.90
C GLY A 393 -11.76 -27.53 6.69
N LYS A 394 -12.18 -26.27 6.47
CA LYS A 394 -11.28 -25.12 6.36
C LYS A 394 -11.14 -24.43 7.71
N VAL A 395 -9.98 -23.80 7.95
CA VAL A 395 -9.74 -23.01 9.16
C VAL A 395 -10.81 -21.92 9.33
N ASP A 396 -11.46 -21.89 10.48
CA ASP A 396 -12.48 -20.89 10.87
C ASP A 396 -11.83 -19.68 11.55
N ARG A 397 -11.38 -18.72 10.74
CA ARG A 397 -10.75 -17.48 11.23
C ARG A 397 -11.67 -16.63 12.12
N LYS A 398 -13.00 -16.70 11.95
CA LYS A 398 -13.92 -15.98 12.82
C LYS A 398 -13.90 -16.55 14.24
N ARG A 399 -13.89 -17.86 14.36
CA ARG A 399 -13.82 -18.56 15.64
C ARG A 399 -12.46 -18.32 16.32
N LEU A 400 -11.37 -18.27 15.55
CA LEU A 400 -10.04 -17.90 16.06
C LEU A 400 -10.05 -16.52 16.75
N LEU A 401 -10.66 -15.51 16.10
CA LEU A 401 -10.75 -14.16 16.67
C LEU A 401 -11.62 -14.09 17.91
N GLN A 402 -12.67 -14.90 18.02
CA GLN A 402 -13.49 -15.02 19.25
C GLN A 402 -12.64 -15.58 20.40
N THR A 403 -11.87 -16.64 20.15
CA THR A 403 -10.95 -17.23 21.14
C THR A 403 -9.90 -16.22 21.62
N ALA A 404 -9.35 -15.38 20.72
CA ALA A 404 -8.41 -14.33 21.11
C ALA A 404 -9.04 -13.26 22.01
N GLY A 405 -10.30 -12.89 21.74
CA GLY A 405 -11.07 -11.98 22.59
C GLY A 405 -11.30 -12.53 23.99
N GLU A 406 -11.60 -13.82 24.11
CA GLU A 406 -11.80 -14.51 25.38
C GLU A 406 -10.48 -14.63 26.19
N ALA A 407 -9.35 -14.91 25.52
CA ALA A 407 -8.04 -14.98 26.16
C ALA A 407 -7.59 -13.61 26.71
N ALA A 408 -7.77 -12.53 25.94
CA ALA A 408 -7.47 -11.17 26.39
C ALA A 408 -8.33 -10.72 27.57
N PHE A 409 -9.59 -11.19 27.66
CA PHE A 409 -10.48 -10.93 28.79
C PHE A 409 -10.04 -11.68 30.05
N GLN A 410 -9.51 -12.90 29.91
CA GLN A 410 -9.02 -13.71 31.05
C GLN A 410 -7.72 -13.13 31.64
N GLU A 411 -6.78 -12.64 30.80
CA GLU A 411 -5.59 -11.96 31.29
C GLU A 411 -5.88 -10.64 32.01
N SER A 412 -6.86 -9.87 31.51
CA SER A 412 -7.30 -8.61 32.15
C SER A 412 -8.07 -8.81 33.43
N ALA A 413 -8.66 -9.99 33.65
CA ALA A 413 -9.37 -10.34 34.87
C ALA A 413 -8.47 -10.99 35.96
N ALA A 414 -7.27 -11.41 35.58
CA ALA A 414 -6.25 -12.03 36.43
C ALA A 414 -5.14 -11.05 36.88
N ALA A 415 -5.12 -9.82 36.35
CA ALA A 415 -4.22 -8.72 36.71
C ALA A 415 -4.97 -7.69 37.59
#